data_048ef132d0f6c8e0c72ef1d661b72ddc
#
_entry.id   048ef132d0f6c8e0c72ef1d661b72ddc
#
_cell.length_a   1.000
_cell.length_b   1.000
_cell.length_c   1.000
_cell.angle_alpha   90.00
_cell.angle_beta   90.00
_cell.angle_gamma   90.00
#
_symmetry.space_group_name_H-M   'P 1'
#
loop_
_entity.id
_entity.type
_entity.pdbx_description
1 polymer ?
#
loop_
_entity_poly.entity_id
_entity_poly.type
_entity_poly.pdbx_seq_one_letter_code
_entity_poly.pdbx_strand_id
1 'polypeptide(L)'
;VPVTLLTGYLGAGKTTLLNQVLSNQKGYKVAVIVNDIGEVNIDASLIAKGGQVTQKDDNLVPLQNGCICCTLKVDLINQIVDLIGSGKFDYILIEASGICEPIPIAQSITMLDGSYDKRAKIARLDNIVSVVDVARMADEFGCGENLVKDDIDDEDIENLLIQQIEFCNTIILNKVDTVTPEQLAKVKAIIRKLQPKAVMFETTYGQIDIEEILNTNRFDFEKSSMSAGWIH
;
A
#
# COMPACT_ATOMS: atom_id res chain seq x y z
N VAL A 1 -2.02 -13.76 -11.56
CA VAL A 1 -2.75 -13.22 -10.40
C VAL A 1 -2.40 -11.76 -10.21
N PRO A 2 -3.38 -10.86 -10.11
CA PRO A 2 -3.12 -9.45 -9.82
C PRO A 2 -2.78 -9.23 -8.35
N VAL A 3 -1.94 -8.23 -8.10
CA VAL A 3 -1.45 -7.85 -6.77
C VAL A 3 -1.67 -6.36 -6.54
N THR A 4 -2.25 -6.00 -5.43
CA THR A 4 -2.30 -4.61 -4.93
C THR A 4 -1.33 -4.44 -3.76
N LEU A 5 -0.49 -3.42 -3.85
CA LEU A 5 0.38 -2.99 -2.77
C LEU A 5 -0.27 -1.83 -2.01
N LEU A 6 -0.47 -2.02 -0.72
CA LEU A 6 -1.01 -1.02 0.18
C LEU A 6 0.10 -0.41 1.03
N THR A 7 0.31 0.87 0.89
CA THR A 7 1.29 1.65 1.66
C THR A 7 0.62 2.80 2.39
N GLY A 8 1.35 3.46 3.25
CA GLY A 8 0.90 4.60 4.03
C GLY A 8 1.58 4.61 5.40
N TYR A 9 1.78 5.81 5.95
CA TYR A 9 2.47 5.97 7.22
C TYR A 9 1.70 5.33 8.40
N LEU A 10 2.38 5.15 9.52
CA LEU A 10 1.81 4.57 10.74
C LEU A 10 0.52 5.28 11.16
N GLY A 11 -0.51 4.51 11.47
CA GLY A 11 -1.80 5.04 11.93
C GLY A 11 -2.69 5.65 10.85
N ALA A 12 -2.31 5.59 9.57
CA ALA A 12 -3.11 6.17 8.48
C ALA A 12 -4.46 5.47 8.25
N GLY A 13 -4.61 4.22 8.67
CA GLY A 13 -5.84 3.44 8.52
C GLY A 13 -5.73 2.29 7.52
N LYS A 14 -4.51 1.80 7.24
CA LYS A 14 -4.28 0.64 6.36
C LYS A 14 -5.01 -0.61 6.85
N THR A 15 -4.90 -0.94 8.14
CA THR A 15 -5.59 -2.09 8.75
C THR A 15 -7.11 -1.96 8.63
N THR A 16 -7.64 -0.78 8.84
CA THR A 16 -9.08 -0.51 8.67
C THR A 16 -9.53 -0.74 7.23
N LEU A 17 -8.74 -0.28 6.27
CA LEU A 17 -9.00 -0.52 4.85
C LEU A 17 -8.94 -2.02 4.50
N LEU A 18 -7.95 -2.74 5.02
CA LEU A 18 -7.85 -4.20 4.85
C LEU A 18 -9.09 -4.91 5.37
N ASN A 19 -9.58 -4.54 6.54
CA ASN A 19 -10.81 -5.11 7.11
C ASN A 19 -12.02 -4.84 6.22
N GLN A 20 -12.12 -3.65 5.63
CA GLN A 20 -13.17 -3.33 4.66
C GLN A 20 -13.09 -4.24 3.42
N VAL A 21 -11.89 -4.43 2.88
CA VAL A 21 -11.67 -5.31 1.72
C VAL A 21 -12.02 -6.76 2.05
N LEU A 22 -11.56 -7.28 3.19
CA LEU A 22 -11.82 -8.66 3.62
C LEU A 22 -13.31 -8.92 3.92
N SER A 23 -14.04 -7.91 4.39
CA SER A 23 -15.46 -8.00 4.68
C SER A 23 -16.34 -7.97 3.42
N ASN A 24 -15.87 -7.38 2.33
CA ASN A 24 -16.64 -7.09 1.12
C ASN A 24 -15.96 -7.61 -0.14
N GLN A 25 -15.49 -8.86 -0.15
CA GLN A 25 -14.68 -9.41 -1.25
C GLN A 25 -15.42 -9.53 -2.58
N LYS A 26 -16.75 -9.41 -2.61
CA LYS A 26 -17.59 -9.45 -3.84
C LYS A 26 -17.27 -10.63 -4.79
N GLY A 27 -16.97 -11.79 -4.21
CA GLY A 27 -16.60 -13.00 -4.96
C GLY A 27 -15.11 -13.13 -5.27
N TYR A 28 -14.26 -12.14 -4.97
CA TYR A 28 -12.81 -12.30 -5.01
C TYR A 28 -12.33 -13.19 -3.87
N LYS A 29 -11.40 -14.09 -4.19
CA LYS A 29 -10.68 -14.88 -3.18
C LYS A 29 -9.34 -14.19 -2.92
N VAL A 30 -9.33 -13.28 -1.95
CA VAL A 30 -8.19 -12.42 -1.65
C VAL A 30 -7.30 -13.04 -0.60
N ALA A 31 -6.02 -13.23 -0.91
CA ALA A 31 -4.98 -13.48 0.09
C ALA A 31 -4.36 -12.17 0.53
N VAL A 32 -4.10 -12.02 1.82
CA VAL A 32 -3.46 -10.84 2.39
C VAL A 32 -2.10 -11.21 2.96
N ILE A 33 -1.05 -10.51 2.52
CA ILE A 33 0.29 -10.59 3.10
C ILE A 33 0.50 -9.30 3.91
N VAL A 34 0.71 -9.45 5.21
CA VAL A 34 1.02 -8.33 6.10
C VAL A 34 2.51 -8.32 6.37
N ASN A 35 3.17 -7.24 5.95
CA ASN A 35 4.59 -7.02 6.18
C ASN A 35 4.75 -6.01 7.32
N ASP A 36 4.89 -6.50 8.55
CA ASP A 36 5.13 -5.68 9.72
C ASP A 36 6.55 -5.89 10.27
N ILE A 37 7.28 -4.77 10.41
CA ILE A 37 8.63 -4.80 10.96
C ILE A 37 8.57 -4.51 12.44
N GLY A 38 8.87 -5.52 13.24
CA GLY A 38 9.39 -5.34 14.60
C GLY A 38 8.40 -5.19 15.73
N GLU A 39 7.10 -5.14 15.52
CA GLU A 39 6.11 -5.30 16.58
C GLU A 39 5.22 -6.50 16.30
N VAL A 40 5.15 -7.38 17.29
CA VAL A 40 4.32 -8.58 17.31
C VAL A 40 2.93 -8.30 16.70
N ASN A 41 2.71 -8.72 15.47
CA ASN A 41 1.40 -9.02 14.84
C ASN A 41 0.18 -8.22 15.35
N ILE A 42 0.34 -6.94 15.74
CA ILE A 42 -0.78 -6.15 16.23
C ILE A 42 -1.80 -5.99 15.11
N ASP A 43 -1.36 -5.68 13.91
CA ASP A 43 -2.24 -5.52 12.76
C ASP A 43 -2.89 -6.84 12.34
N ALA A 44 -2.13 -7.92 12.27
CA ALA A 44 -2.67 -9.26 12.01
C ALA A 44 -3.64 -9.72 13.11
N SER A 45 -3.35 -9.39 14.38
CA SER A 45 -4.24 -9.72 15.50
C SER A 45 -5.50 -8.85 15.55
N LEU A 46 -5.43 -7.61 15.08
CA LEU A 46 -6.57 -6.70 14.94
C LEU A 46 -7.46 -7.12 13.76
N ILE A 47 -6.87 -7.48 12.65
CA ILE A 47 -7.60 -8.08 11.52
C ILE A 47 -8.29 -9.37 11.97
N ALA A 48 -7.59 -10.23 12.69
CA ALA A 48 -8.14 -11.46 13.25
C ALA A 48 -9.22 -11.24 14.32
N LYS A 49 -9.21 -10.12 15.05
CA LYS A 49 -10.18 -9.82 16.11
C LYS A 49 -11.36 -8.96 15.64
N GLY A 50 -11.17 -8.12 14.65
CA GLY A 50 -12.17 -7.13 14.22
C GLY A 50 -13.12 -7.59 13.11
N GLY A 51 -12.75 -8.51 12.30
CA GLY A 51 -13.61 -9.21 11.35
C GLY A 51 -13.75 -10.65 11.83
N GLN A 52 -14.82 -11.33 11.57
CA GLN A 52 -15.01 -12.77 11.91
C GLN A 52 -13.95 -13.69 11.24
N VAL A 53 -12.70 -13.27 11.29
CA VAL A 53 -11.54 -14.04 10.88
C VAL A 53 -11.25 -14.99 12.03
N THR A 54 -11.86 -16.15 11.99
CA THR A 54 -11.47 -17.26 12.86
C THR A 54 -10.02 -17.63 12.54
N GLN A 55 -9.25 -18.10 13.52
CA GLN A 55 -7.87 -18.60 13.40
C GLN A 55 -7.64 -19.66 12.29
N LYS A 56 -8.61 -19.87 11.43
CA LYS A 56 -8.60 -20.82 10.29
C LYS A 56 -8.74 -20.12 8.93
N ASP A 57 -8.72 -18.79 8.85
CA ASP A 57 -8.70 -18.15 7.54
C ASP A 57 -7.32 -18.29 6.92
N ASP A 58 -7.22 -19.24 6.00
CA ASP A 58 -6.07 -19.49 5.13
C ASP A 58 -5.68 -18.26 4.27
N ASN A 59 -6.36 -17.12 4.48
CA ASN A 59 -6.23 -15.91 3.65
C ASN A 59 -5.20 -14.92 4.20
N LEU A 60 -4.82 -15.03 5.48
CA LEU A 60 -3.88 -14.14 6.13
C LEU A 60 -2.54 -14.84 6.35
N VAL A 61 -1.49 -14.35 5.71
CA VAL A 61 -0.13 -14.90 5.86
C VAL A 61 0.76 -13.83 6.47
N PRO A 62 1.17 -13.96 7.74
CA PRO A 62 2.14 -13.05 8.33
C PRO A 62 3.55 -13.32 7.80
N LEU A 63 4.27 -12.26 7.43
CA LEU A 63 5.69 -12.31 7.15
C LEU A 63 6.47 -12.43 8.46
N GLN A 64 7.14 -13.55 8.66
CA GLN A 64 7.71 -13.93 9.97
C GLN A 64 9.06 -13.31 10.32
N ASN A 65 9.71 -12.51 9.52
CA ASN A 65 11.04 -12.00 9.88
C ASN A 65 11.25 -10.55 9.46
N GLY A 66 11.34 -9.68 10.43
CA GLY A 66 11.51 -8.24 10.26
C GLY A 66 12.89 -7.83 9.74
N CYS A 67 12.88 -6.97 8.85
CA CYS A 67 13.85 -6.05 8.27
C CYS A 67 13.90 -6.11 6.75
N ILE A 68 13.51 -5.02 6.10
CA ILE A 68 13.29 -4.93 4.63
C ILE A 68 14.58 -4.87 3.82
N CYS A 69 15.71 -5.28 4.36
CA CYS A 69 16.91 -5.41 3.55
C CYS A 69 16.96 -6.79 2.89
N CYS A 70 17.32 -6.86 1.65
CA CYS A 70 17.63 -8.00 0.75
C CYS A 70 17.01 -9.40 1.03
N THR A 71 16.95 -9.86 2.26
CA THR A 71 16.40 -11.17 2.64
C THR A 71 14.88 -11.23 2.46
N LEU A 72 14.18 -10.12 2.74
CA LEU A 72 12.72 -10.05 2.62
C LEU A 72 12.21 -10.06 1.19
N LYS A 73 13.00 -9.60 0.24
CA LYS A 73 12.60 -9.64 -1.17
C LYS A 73 12.39 -11.08 -1.62
N VAL A 74 13.28 -11.98 -1.20
CA VAL A 74 13.21 -13.41 -1.53
C VAL A 74 12.03 -14.07 -0.80
N ASP A 75 11.84 -13.77 0.47
CA ASP A 75 10.75 -14.33 1.27
C ASP A 75 9.39 -13.87 0.76
N LEU A 76 9.25 -12.59 0.40
CA LEU A 76 8.02 -12.07 -0.20
C LEU A 76 7.70 -12.74 -1.54
N ILE A 77 8.70 -12.85 -2.42
CA ILE A 77 8.54 -13.53 -3.71
C ILE A 77 8.12 -14.99 -3.50
N ASN A 78 8.78 -15.72 -2.60
CA ASN A 78 8.45 -17.09 -2.29
C ASN A 78 7.01 -17.24 -1.77
N GLN A 79 6.58 -16.35 -0.88
CA GLN A 79 5.20 -16.36 -0.36
C GLN A 79 4.18 -16.10 -1.45
N ILE A 80 4.44 -15.14 -2.35
CA ILE A 80 3.56 -14.87 -3.49
C ILE A 80 3.48 -16.13 -4.38
N VAL A 81 4.60 -16.74 -4.69
CA VAL A 81 4.67 -17.97 -5.50
C VAL A 81 3.88 -19.10 -4.86
N ASP A 82 4.05 -19.32 -3.56
CA ASP A 82 3.35 -20.38 -2.81
C ASP A 82 1.83 -20.13 -2.78
N LEU A 83 1.41 -18.90 -2.54
CA LEU A 83 -0.02 -18.54 -2.56
C LEU A 83 -0.64 -18.77 -3.94
N ILE A 84 0.04 -18.38 -5.01
CA ILE A 84 -0.42 -18.60 -6.38
C ILE A 84 -0.43 -20.09 -6.69
N GLY A 85 0.61 -20.82 -6.30
CA GLY A 85 0.73 -22.27 -6.49
C GLY A 85 -0.35 -23.07 -5.78
N SER A 86 -0.92 -22.56 -4.70
CA SER A 86 -2.02 -23.21 -3.97
C SER A 86 -3.31 -23.28 -4.80
N GLY A 87 -3.49 -22.39 -5.79
CA GLY A 87 -4.71 -22.28 -6.59
C GLY A 87 -5.96 -21.82 -5.83
N LYS A 88 -5.81 -21.40 -4.57
CA LYS A 88 -6.92 -21.02 -3.70
C LYS A 88 -7.36 -19.56 -3.86
N PHE A 89 -6.47 -18.69 -4.39
CA PHE A 89 -6.65 -17.25 -4.43
C PHE A 89 -6.61 -16.73 -5.86
N ASP A 90 -7.42 -15.75 -6.14
CA ASP A 90 -7.48 -15.05 -7.44
C ASP A 90 -6.94 -13.61 -7.36
N TYR A 91 -6.66 -13.13 -6.15
CA TYR A 91 -6.09 -11.81 -5.88
C TYR A 91 -5.17 -11.83 -4.65
N ILE A 92 -4.09 -11.02 -4.69
CA ILE A 92 -3.19 -10.84 -3.55
C ILE A 92 -3.15 -9.36 -3.16
N LEU A 93 -3.34 -9.08 -1.88
CA LEU A 93 -3.19 -7.76 -1.28
C LEU A 93 -2.02 -7.78 -0.31
N ILE A 94 -1.04 -6.90 -0.52
CA ILE A 94 0.16 -6.79 0.32
C ILE A 94 0.08 -5.48 1.10
N GLU A 95 0.07 -5.56 2.42
CA GLU A 95 0.25 -4.40 3.29
C GLU A 95 1.73 -4.21 3.58
N ALA A 96 2.30 -3.09 3.14
CA ALA A 96 3.64 -2.67 3.54
C ALA A 96 3.60 -2.04 4.94
N SER A 97 4.67 -2.22 5.72
CA SER A 97 4.83 -1.48 6.97
C SER A 97 4.78 0.03 6.73
N GLY A 98 4.26 0.78 7.71
CA GLY A 98 4.14 2.23 7.63
C GLY A 98 5.47 2.99 7.50
N ILE A 99 6.58 2.33 7.79
CA ILE A 99 7.94 2.87 7.65
C ILE A 99 8.68 2.36 6.42
N CYS A 100 7.99 1.64 5.52
CA CYS A 100 8.60 1.08 4.32
C CYS A 100 8.47 2.00 3.12
N GLU A 101 9.52 2.01 2.32
CA GLU A 101 9.48 2.56 0.98
C GLU A 101 8.75 1.61 0.03
N PRO A 102 7.79 2.08 -0.78
CA PRO A 102 6.99 1.21 -1.63
C PRO A 102 7.75 0.65 -2.83
N ILE A 103 8.76 1.35 -3.34
CA ILE A 103 9.47 1.00 -4.58
C ILE A 103 10.14 -0.37 -4.51
N PRO A 104 10.95 -0.70 -3.48
CA PRO A 104 11.62 -2.00 -3.43
C PRO A 104 10.66 -3.19 -3.43
N ILE A 105 9.49 -3.02 -2.80
CA ILE A 105 8.43 -4.04 -2.79
C ILE A 105 7.79 -4.15 -4.18
N ALA A 106 7.45 -3.04 -4.79
CA ALA A 106 6.91 -2.99 -6.14
C ALA A 106 7.84 -3.63 -7.17
N GLN A 107 9.15 -3.33 -7.11
CA GLN A 107 10.16 -3.96 -7.95
C GLN A 107 10.20 -5.47 -7.78
N SER A 108 10.10 -5.97 -6.55
CA SER A 108 10.08 -7.41 -6.28
C SER A 108 8.87 -8.10 -6.92
N ILE A 109 7.71 -7.47 -6.88
CA ILE A 109 6.48 -7.99 -7.51
C ILE A 109 6.62 -7.99 -9.04
N THR A 110 7.21 -6.97 -9.63
CA THR A 110 7.38 -6.89 -11.09
C THR A 110 8.36 -7.93 -11.64
N MET A 111 9.19 -8.54 -10.81
CA MET A 111 9.98 -9.72 -11.24
C MET A 111 9.11 -10.91 -11.63
N LEU A 112 7.87 -10.94 -11.17
CA LEU A 112 6.92 -12.03 -11.40
C LEU A 112 5.91 -11.74 -12.54
N ASP A 113 5.98 -10.59 -13.19
CA ASP A 113 5.01 -10.16 -14.20
C ASP A 113 5.40 -10.49 -15.65
N GLY A 114 6.60 -11.04 -15.84
CA GLY A 114 7.15 -11.36 -17.14
C GLY A 114 7.92 -10.23 -17.82
N SER A 115 8.09 -9.08 -17.19
CA SER A 115 8.85 -7.95 -17.73
C SER A 115 10.34 -8.27 -17.85
N TYR A 116 10.89 -9.01 -16.91
CA TYR A 116 12.29 -9.45 -16.90
C TYR A 116 12.47 -10.85 -17.51
N ASP A 117 11.57 -11.79 -17.23
CA ASP A 117 11.56 -13.13 -17.80
C ASP A 117 10.10 -13.55 -18.11
N LYS A 118 9.79 -13.69 -19.36
CA LYS A 118 8.43 -14.07 -19.83
C LYS A 118 7.93 -15.39 -19.24
N ARG A 119 8.83 -16.27 -18.78
CA ARG A 119 8.50 -17.54 -18.12
C ARG A 119 8.02 -17.34 -16.68
N ALA A 120 8.37 -16.22 -16.07
CA ALA A 120 7.97 -15.86 -14.71
C ALA A 120 6.66 -15.05 -14.65
N LYS A 121 5.84 -15.09 -15.68
CA LYS A 121 4.57 -14.37 -15.74
C LYS A 121 3.50 -15.06 -14.88
N ILE A 122 3.59 -14.95 -13.56
CA ILE A 122 2.67 -15.55 -12.59
C ILE A 122 1.85 -14.54 -11.81
N ALA A 123 2.39 -13.33 -11.62
CA ALA A 123 1.72 -12.23 -10.92
C ALA A 123 1.94 -10.92 -11.69
N ARG A 124 1.03 -9.98 -11.51
CA ARG A 124 1.18 -8.61 -12.02
C ARG A 124 0.85 -7.61 -10.92
N LEU A 125 1.61 -6.55 -10.82
CA LEU A 125 1.23 -5.42 -9.97
C LEU A 125 0.07 -4.66 -10.63
N ASP A 126 -1.05 -4.59 -9.92
CA ASP A 126 -2.29 -4.00 -10.42
C ASP A 126 -2.45 -2.54 -9.97
N ASN A 127 -2.13 -2.28 -8.72
CA ASN A 127 -2.34 -0.98 -8.10
C ASN A 127 -1.40 -0.79 -6.92
N ILE A 128 -0.84 0.40 -6.78
CA ILE A 128 -0.16 0.85 -5.57
C ILE A 128 -1.07 1.89 -4.91
N VAL A 129 -1.57 1.55 -3.73
CA VAL A 129 -2.51 2.38 -2.96
C VAL A 129 -1.78 2.98 -1.78
N SER A 130 -1.81 4.29 -1.66
CA SER A 130 -1.29 5.02 -0.50
C SER A 130 -2.44 5.55 0.35
N VAL A 131 -2.45 5.20 1.63
CA VAL A 131 -3.39 5.76 2.60
C VAL A 131 -2.74 6.92 3.33
N VAL A 132 -3.34 8.09 3.24
CA VAL A 132 -2.87 9.33 3.84
C VAL A 132 -3.79 9.74 4.98
N ASP A 133 -3.23 9.93 6.17
CA ASP A 133 -3.91 10.50 7.33
C ASP A 133 -3.95 12.02 7.19
N VAL A 134 -5.10 12.57 6.79
CA VAL A 134 -5.23 14.02 6.58
C VAL A 134 -5.17 14.81 7.90
N ALA A 135 -5.57 14.22 9.02
CA ALA A 135 -5.45 14.83 10.33
C ALA A 135 -3.97 15.04 10.70
N ARG A 136 -3.15 14.00 10.53
CA ARG A 136 -1.71 14.09 10.77
C ARG A 136 -1.03 15.08 9.82
N MET A 137 -1.43 15.10 8.54
CA MET A 137 -0.93 16.06 7.57
C MET A 137 -1.22 17.49 7.98
N ALA A 138 -2.42 17.77 8.53
CA ALA A 138 -2.79 19.07 9.03
C ALA A 138 -2.00 19.46 10.29
N ASP A 139 -1.87 18.54 11.24
CA ASP A 139 -1.31 18.83 12.58
C ASP A 139 0.22 18.85 12.58
N GLU A 140 0.86 17.89 11.92
CA GLU A 140 2.30 17.67 12.01
C GLU A 140 3.08 18.22 10.80
N PHE A 141 2.46 18.31 9.63
CA PHE A 141 3.14 18.65 8.36
C PHE A 141 2.60 19.91 7.68
N GLY A 142 1.91 20.80 8.41
CA GLY A 142 1.40 22.06 7.87
C GLY A 142 0.47 21.86 6.66
N CYS A 143 -0.43 20.92 6.71
CA CYS A 143 -1.29 20.50 5.61
C CYS A 143 -0.51 20.01 4.37
N GLY A 144 0.71 19.54 4.58
CA GLY A 144 1.59 19.06 3.51
C GLY A 144 2.62 20.07 3.02
N GLU A 145 2.58 21.32 3.48
CA GLU A 145 3.57 22.35 3.09
C GLU A 145 5.00 21.92 3.43
N ASN A 146 5.19 21.16 4.52
CA ASN A 146 6.50 20.64 4.92
C ASN A 146 7.06 19.63 3.91
N LEU A 147 6.23 18.97 3.10
CA LEU A 147 6.66 17.99 2.10
C LEU A 147 7.21 18.62 0.81
N VAL A 148 7.07 19.93 0.63
CA VAL A 148 7.52 20.64 -0.57
C VAL A 148 8.64 21.63 -0.27
N LYS A 149 9.32 21.49 0.87
CA LYS A 149 10.51 22.27 1.23
C LYS A 149 11.75 21.72 0.55
N ASP A 150 12.72 22.61 0.31
CA ASP A 150 13.97 22.25 -0.38
C ASP A 150 15.05 21.61 0.54
N ASP A 151 14.82 21.62 1.85
CA ASP A 151 15.76 21.18 2.89
C ASP A 151 15.39 19.85 3.55
N ILE A 152 14.74 18.94 2.82
CA ILE A 152 14.35 17.61 3.32
C ILE A 152 15.49 16.64 3.09
N ASP A 153 15.99 16.04 4.17
CA ASP A 153 17.01 15.00 4.10
C ASP A 153 16.40 13.61 3.80
N ASP A 154 17.22 12.71 3.26
CA ASP A 154 16.78 11.35 2.90
C ASP A 154 16.29 10.53 4.11
N GLU A 155 16.77 10.85 5.32
CA GLU A 155 16.38 10.18 6.56
C GLU A 155 15.14 10.80 7.22
N ASP A 156 14.61 11.90 6.68
CA ASP A 156 13.44 12.57 7.24
C ASP A 156 12.13 11.79 6.97
N ILE A 157 11.21 11.88 7.93
CA ILE A 157 9.85 11.30 7.78
C ILE A 157 9.15 11.90 6.55
N GLU A 158 9.36 13.16 6.29
CA GLU A 158 8.84 13.88 5.13
C GLU A 158 9.24 13.19 3.82
N ASN A 159 10.50 12.77 3.70
CA ASN A 159 10.96 12.05 2.51
C ASN A 159 10.24 10.71 2.32
N LEU A 160 10.02 9.95 3.40
CA LEU A 160 9.24 8.72 3.37
C LEU A 160 7.79 8.97 2.90
N LEU A 161 7.14 10.00 3.44
CA LEU A 161 5.79 10.40 3.03
C LEU A 161 5.73 10.81 1.56
N ILE A 162 6.71 11.55 1.09
CA ILE A 162 6.85 11.93 -0.32
C ILE A 162 6.92 10.68 -1.19
N GLN A 163 7.78 9.73 -0.87
CA GLN A 163 7.92 8.49 -1.64
C GLN A 163 6.63 7.69 -1.68
N GLN A 164 5.94 7.56 -0.53
CA GLN A 164 4.65 6.87 -0.46
C GLN A 164 3.56 7.54 -1.31
N ILE A 165 3.63 8.84 -1.52
CA ILE A 165 2.69 9.60 -2.34
C ILE A 165 3.09 9.56 -3.82
N GLU A 166 4.34 9.81 -4.14
CA GLU A 166 4.81 9.95 -5.54
C GLU A 166 4.71 8.67 -6.35
N PHE A 167 4.88 7.51 -5.72
CA PHE A 167 4.94 6.22 -6.41
C PHE A 167 3.62 5.43 -6.37
N CYS A 168 2.54 6.02 -5.90
CA CYS A 168 1.23 5.38 -5.89
C CYS A 168 0.40 5.69 -7.13
N ASN A 169 -0.57 4.82 -7.38
CA ASN A 169 -1.57 4.98 -8.45
C ASN A 169 -2.92 5.44 -7.90
N THR A 170 -3.18 5.14 -6.64
CA THR A 170 -4.40 5.50 -5.92
C THR A 170 -4.02 6.10 -4.57
N ILE A 171 -4.62 7.23 -4.23
CA ILE A 171 -4.45 7.89 -2.94
C ILE A 171 -5.78 7.89 -2.21
N ILE A 172 -5.77 7.36 -0.99
CA ILE A 172 -6.91 7.41 -0.10
C ILE A 172 -6.63 8.45 0.98
N LEU A 173 -7.34 9.57 0.91
CA LEU A 173 -7.34 10.60 1.94
C LEU A 173 -8.29 10.17 3.05
N ASN A 174 -7.74 9.61 4.11
CA ASN A 174 -8.53 9.05 5.20
C ASN A 174 -8.67 10.05 6.36
N LYS A 175 -9.70 9.86 7.18
CA LYS A 175 -10.04 10.70 8.33
C LYS A 175 -10.46 12.12 7.94
N VAL A 176 -11.10 12.27 6.79
CA VAL A 176 -11.53 13.59 6.28
C VAL A 176 -12.55 14.30 7.18
N ASP A 177 -13.28 13.54 8.00
CA ASP A 177 -14.19 14.05 9.02
C ASP A 177 -13.52 14.80 10.18
N THR A 178 -12.21 14.66 10.32
CA THR A 178 -11.41 15.24 11.43
C THR A 178 -10.75 16.57 11.09
N VAL A 179 -10.84 17.02 9.85
CA VAL A 179 -10.20 18.27 9.38
C VAL A 179 -11.25 19.23 8.81
N THR A 180 -10.90 20.52 8.75
CA THR A 180 -11.76 21.51 8.11
C THR A 180 -11.71 21.40 6.58
N PRO A 181 -12.74 21.89 5.85
CA PRO A 181 -12.72 21.94 4.39
C PRO A 181 -11.49 22.68 3.83
N GLU A 182 -11.03 23.74 4.50
CA GLU A 182 -9.84 24.51 4.10
C GLU A 182 -8.56 23.70 4.26
N GLN A 183 -8.42 22.97 5.37
CA GLN A 183 -7.28 22.07 5.60
C GLN A 183 -7.25 20.95 4.56
N LEU A 184 -8.39 20.32 4.29
CA LEU A 184 -8.50 19.26 3.28
C LEU A 184 -8.13 19.78 1.89
N ALA A 185 -8.59 20.96 1.52
CA ALA A 185 -8.26 21.57 0.23
C ALA A 185 -6.75 21.81 0.08
N LYS A 186 -6.08 22.29 1.13
CA LYS A 186 -4.62 22.45 1.14
C LYS A 186 -3.88 21.13 1.00
N VAL A 187 -4.26 20.12 1.76
CA VAL A 187 -3.67 18.77 1.66
C VAL A 187 -3.81 18.22 0.25
N LYS A 188 -5.00 18.30 -0.32
CA LYS A 188 -5.25 17.85 -1.71
C LYS A 188 -4.39 18.59 -2.73
N ALA A 189 -4.23 19.90 -2.59
CA ALA A 189 -3.42 20.69 -3.50
C ALA A 189 -1.94 20.30 -3.46
N ILE A 190 -1.38 20.06 -2.26
CA ILE A 190 0.01 19.61 -2.09
C ILE A 190 0.21 18.20 -2.65
N ILE A 191 -0.68 17.28 -2.30
CA ILE A 191 -0.61 15.91 -2.81
C ILE A 191 -0.69 15.89 -4.33
N ARG A 192 -1.53 16.73 -4.93
CA ARG A 192 -1.64 16.83 -6.39
C ARG A 192 -0.38 17.38 -7.05
N LYS A 193 0.40 18.22 -6.36
CA LYS A 193 1.73 18.64 -6.83
C LYS A 193 2.73 17.48 -6.81
N LEU A 194 2.74 16.69 -5.75
CA LEU A 194 3.63 15.54 -5.60
C LEU A 194 3.26 14.38 -6.54
N GLN A 195 1.96 14.15 -6.73
CA GLN A 195 1.44 13.09 -7.57
C GLN A 195 0.25 13.58 -8.42
N PRO A 196 0.52 14.11 -9.62
CA PRO A 196 -0.53 14.70 -10.46
C PRO A 196 -1.43 13.67 -11.13
N LYS A 197 -1.06 12.41 -11.18
CA LYS A 197 -1.72 11.37 -11.98
C LYS A 197 -2.55 10.36 -11.18
N ALA A 198 -2.26 10.18 -9.89
CA ALA A 198 -2.99 9.22 -9.06
C ALA A 198 -4.46 9.62 -8.90
N VAL A 199 -5.32 8.61 -8.85
CA VAL A 199 -6.73 8.79 -8.51
C VAL A 199 -6.84 9.02 -7.01
N MET A 200 -7.57 10.04 -6.57
CA MET A 200 -7.77 10.36 -5.15
C MET A 200 -9.20 10.07 -4.71
N PHE A 201 -9.33 9.47 -3.54
CA PHE A 201 -10.59 9.25 -2.84
C PHE A 201 -10.55 9.85 -1.45
N GLU A 202 -11.65 10.43 -1.02
CA GLU A 202 -11.84 10.92 0.34
C GLU A 202 -12.62 9.88 1.14
N THR A 203 -12.10 9.48 2.31
CA THR A 203 -12.71 8.44 3.12
C THR A 203 -12.76 8.80 4.60
N THR A 204 -13.69 8.16 5.28
CA THR A 204 -13.77 8.09 6.73
C THR A 204 -13.78 6.62 7.12
N TYR A 205 -12.92 6.20 8.04
CA TYR A 205 -12.73 4.79 8.44
C TYR A 205 -12.43 3.85 7.26
N GLY A 206 -11.74 4.35 6.22
CA GLY A 206 -11.36 3.54 5.05
C GLY A 206 -12.54 3.01 4.24
N GLN A 207 -13.72 3.62 4.35
CA GLN A 207 -14.92 3.21 3.60
C GLN A 207 -14.80 3.59 2.14
N ILE A 208 -14.50 2.60 1.31
CA ILE A 208 -14.34 2.73 -0.14
C ILE A 208 -14.86 1.48 -0.84
N ASP A 209 -15.30 1.61 -2.07
CA ASP A 209 -15.67 0.46 -2.88
C ASP A 209 -14.42 -0.38 -3.20
N ILE A 210 -14.49 -1.69 -3.00
CA ILE A 210 -13.42 -2.63 -3.25
C ILE A 210 -12.90 -2.56 -4.70
N GLU A 211 -13.77 -2.26 -5.65
CA GLU A 211 -13.44 -2.13 -7.08
C GLU A 211 -12.49 -0.95 -7.35
N GLU A 212 -12.38 0.01 -6.44
CA GLU A 212 -11.43 1.10 -6.52
C GLU A 212 -10.02 0.71 -6.04
N ILE A 213 -9.90 -0.42 -5.37
CA ILE A 213 -8.65 -0.95 -4.82
C ILE A 213 -8.17 -2.16 -5.62
N LEU A 214 -9.08 -3.09 -5.94
CA LEU A 214 -8.77 -4.36 -6.60
C LEU A 214 -9.14 -4.32 -8.08
N ASN A 215 -8.34 -4.98 -8.89
CA ASN A 215 -8.55 -5.18 -10.32
C ASN A 215 -8.75 -3.86 -11.10
N THR A 216 -7.99 -2.85 -10.74
CA THR A 216 -8.09 -1.50 -11.31
C THR A 216 -7.25 -1.31 -12.56
N ASN A 217 -6.20 -2.12 -12.73
CA ASN A 217 -5.22 -2.02 -13.81
C ASN A 217 -4.57 -0.62 -13.92
N ARG A 218 -4.34 0.03 -12.77
CA ARG A 218 -3.78 1.39 -12.70
C ARG A 218 -2.27 1.43 -12.75
N PHE A 219 -1.60 0.35 -12.34
CA PHE A 219 -0.14 0.30 -12.40
C PHE A 219 0.34 0.15 -13.85
N ASP A 220 1.32 0.98 -14.24
CA ASP A 220 1.95 0.95 -15.54
C ASP A 220 3.48 0.84 -15.35
N PHE A 221 4.02 -0.33 -15.68
CA PHE A 221 5.44 -0.62 -15.52
C PHE A 221 6.33 0.33 -16.34
N GLU A 222 5.96 0.61 -17.59
CA GLU A 222 6.78 1.46 -18.47
C GLU A 222 6.90 2.86 -17.92
N LYS A 223 5.80 3.45 -17.44
CA LYS A 223 5.81 4.78 -16.83
C LYS A 223 6.56 4.80 -15.49
N SER A 224 6.39 3.75 -14.69
CA SER A 224 7.05 3.65 -13.37
C SER A 224 8.54 3.43 -13.49
N SER A 225 8.98 2.57 -14.41
CA SER A 225 10.38 2.26 -14.64
C SER A 225 11.20 3.46 -15.18
N MET A 226 10.55 4.44 -15.76
CA MET A 226 11.15 5.68 -16.22
C MET A 226 11.27 6.76 -15.12
N SER A 227 10.66 6.53 -13.95
CA SER A 227 10.75 7.48 -12.84
C SER A 227 12.14 7.42 -12.18
N ALA A 228 12.63 8.58 -11.71
CA ALA A 228 13.95 8.66 -11.07
C ALA A 228 14.08 7.73 -9.86
N GLY A 229 13.03 7.59 -9.05
CA GLY A 229 13.03 6.71 -7.88
C GLY A 229 13.01 5.21 -8.20
N TRP A 230 12.62 4.82 -9.41
CA TRP A 230 12.67 3.42 -9.84
C TRP A 230 14.06 2.97 -10.30
N ILE A 231 14.86 3.91 -10.80
CA ILE A 231 16.19 3.66 -11.40
C ILE A 231 17.29 3.55 -10.33
N HIS A 232 17.08 4.08 -9.15
CA HIS A 232 17.98 3.98 -8.00
C HIS A 232 17.67 2.71 -7.21
#